data_9511c9452491d810ae392eb3860945de
#
_entry.id   9511c9452491d810ae392eb3860945de
#
_cell.length_a   1.000
_cell.length_b   1.000
_cell.length_c   1.000
_cell.angle_alpha   90.00
_cell.angle_beta   90.00
_cell.angle_gamma   90.00
#
_symmetry.space_group_name_H-M   'P 1'
#
loop_
_entity.id
_entity.type
_entity.pdbx_description
1 polymer ?
#
loop_
_entity_poly.entity_id
_entity_poly.type
_entity_poly.pdbx_seq_one_letter_code
_entity_poly.pdbx_strand_id
1 'polypeptide(L)'
;FFVLVDEGFGTATGYAKLYFHLCDGKSVDNVLLDKEEFGAHTTFDNSNNLLIRTFGEASRNLIFKEFDGRISYQTDRKYEHRKSYAVVMRKPDNNPVRYITVLYPVDSATSPVIKGQFVNTGNEDKVSVNVTINKKLYNLSYSLNKRR
;
A
#
# COMPACT_ATOMS: atom_id res chain seq x y z
N PHE A 1 9.68 -7.93 -7.01
CA PHE A 1 8.73 -7.16 -6.18
C PHE A 1 9.37 -5.88 -5.68
N PHE A 2 8.53 -4.92 -5.30
CA PHE A 2 8.95 -3.66 -4.70
C PHE A 2 8.37 -3.55 -3.30
N VAL A 3 9.10 -2.89 -2.42
CA VAL A 3 8.64 -2.53 -1.08
C VAL A 3 8.73 -1.02 -0.95
N LEU A 4 7.60 -0.40 -0.68
CA LEU A 4 7.48 1.03 -0.39
C LEU A 4 7.27 1.19 1.12
N VAL A 5 7.92 2.16 1.71
CA VAL A 5 7.68 2.55 3.10
C VAL A 5 7.29 4.02 3.11
N ASP A 6 6.06 4.27 3.50
CA ASP A 6 5.50 5.62 3.60
C ASP A 6 5.46 6.04 5.07
N GLU A 7 5.97 7.24 5.36
CA GLU A 7 5.99 7.79 6.71
C GLU A 7 5.33 9.17 6.75
N GLY A 8 4.37 9.34 7.64
CA GLY A 8 3.74 10.62 7.93
C GLY A 8 4.22 11.19 9.25
N PHE A 9 4.98 12.28 9.18
CA PHE A 9 5.54 13.00 10.34
C PHE A 9 4.70 14.23 10.70
N GLY A 10 5.10 14.89 11.79
CA GLY A 10 4.58 16.17 12.23
C GLY A 10 3.56 16.07 13.37
N THR A 11 3.14 17.21 13.85
CA THR A 11 2.28 17.36 15.03
C THR A 11 0.78 17.27 14.74
N ALA A 12 0.39 17.34 13.46
CA ALA A 12 -1.02 17.23 13.07
C ALA A 12 -1.60 15.88 13.47
N THR A 13 -2.74 15.92 14.15
CA THR A 13 -3.52 14.72 14.50
C THR A 13 -4.65 14.47 13.50
N GLY A 14 -5.25 13.30 13.52
CA GLY A 14 -6.35 12.94 12.63
C GLY A 14 -6.17 11.58 11.97
N TYR A 15 -6.26 11.54 10.64
CA TYR A 15 -6.14 10.31 9.86
C TYR A 15 -5.09 10.48 8.76
N ALA A 16 -4.09 9.62 8.77
CA ALA A 16 -3.21 9.41 7.63
C ALA A 16 -3.90 8.49 6.63
N LYS A 17 -3.81 8.80 5.34
CA LYS A 17 -4.48 8.04 4.28
C LYS A 17 -3.51 7.79 3.15
N LEU A 18 -3.35 6.54 2.79
CA LEU A 18 -2.61 6.10 1.62
C LEU A 18 -3.62 5.73 0.53
N TYR A 19 -3.62 6.45 -0.57
CA TYR A 19 -4.58 6.29 -1.66
C TYR A 19 -4.00 5.48 -2.81
N PHE A 20 -4.81 4.56 -3.32
CA PHE A 20 -4.52 3.78 -4.51
C PHE A 20 -5.60 4.01 -5.57
N HIS A 21 -5.20 4.63 -6.66
CA HIS A 21 -6.02 4.81 -7.85
C HIS A 21 -5.58 3.80 -8.90
N LEU A 22 -6.38 2.77 -9.11
CA LEU A 22 -6.03 1.68 -9.99
C LEU A 22 -6.54 1.93 -11.39
N CYS A 23 -5.62 1.89 -12.34
CA CYS A 23 -5.95 1.99 -13.74
C CYS A 23 -5.81 0.61 -14.38
N ASP A 24 -6.90 0.10 -14.92
CA ASP A 24 -6.97 -1.18 -15.59
C ASP A 24 -7.00 -1.08 -17.13
N GLY A 25 -6.71 0.11 -17.65
CA GLY A 25 -6.78 0.40 -19.07
C GLY A 25 -8.20 0.67 -19.52
N LYS A 26 -8.95 -0.35 -19.93
CA LYS A 26 -10.30 -0.20 -20.52
C LYS A 26 -11.42 -0.80 -19.66
N SER A 27 -11.11 -1.60 -18.67
CA SER A 27 -12.11 -2.30 -17.87
C SER A 27 -11.80 -2.23 -16.38
N VAL A 28 -12.79 -1.87 -15.57
CA VAL A 28 -12.73 -1.93 -14.11
C VAL A 28 -12.81 -3.37 -13.58
N ASP A 29 -13.16 -4.33 -14.44
CA ASP A 29 -13.38 -5.72 -14.04
C ASP A 29 -12.07 -6.46 -13.80
N ASN A 30 -10.97 -5.98 -14.38
CA ASN A 30 -9.65 -6.56 -14.22
C ASN A 30 -8.94 -6.17 -12.91
N VAL A 31 -9.66 -5.58 -11.96
CA VAL A 31 -9.13 -5.23 -10.65
C VAL A 31 -10.05 -5.76 -9.57
N LEU A 32 -9.50 -6.56 -8.67
CA LEU A 32 -10.19 -7.05 -7.48
C LEU A 32 -9.60 -6.36 -6.25
N LEU A 33 -10.47 -5.72 -5.47
CA LEU A 33 -10.11 -5.13 -4.19
C LEU A 33 -10.17 -6.20 -3.10
N ASP A 34 -9.18 -6.22 -2.23
CA ASP A 34 -9.06 -7.17 -1.14
C ASP A 34 -9.04 -6.41 0.19
N LYS A 35 -10.22 -6.31 0.79
CA LYS A 35 -10.42 -5.57 2.04
C LYS A 35 -9.71 -6.22 3.22
N GLU A 36 -9.70 -7.53 3.28
CA GLU A 36 -9.13 -8.29 4.40
C GLU A 36 -7.60 -8.17 4.44
N GLU A 37 -6.99 -8.09 3.27
CA GLU A 37 -5.55 -7.97 3.09
C GLU A 37 -5.07 -6.54 2.81
N PHE A 38 -5.95 -5.55 2.96
CA PHE A 38 -5.66 -4.13 2.73
C PHE A 38 -4.97 -3.87 1.38
N GLY A 39 -5.52 -4.43 0.32
CA GLY A 39 -4.85 -4.42 -0.96
C GLY A 39 -5.76 -4.59 -2.15
N ALA A 40 -5.15 -4.96 -3.26
CA ALA A 40 -5.83 -5.25 -4.51
C ALA A 40 -4.97 -6.19 -5.37
N HIS A 41 -5.57 -6.81 -6.38
CA HIS A 41 -4.82 -7.48 -7.43
C HIS A 41 -5.50 -7.30 -8.79
N THR A 42 -4.69 -7.33 -9.83
CA THR A 42 -5.18 -7.32 -11.21
C THR A 42 -5.37 -8.75 -11.71
N THR A 43 -6.27 -8.91 -12.68
CA THR A 43 -6.66 -10.22 -13.25
C THR A 43 -6.68 -10.18 -14.78
N PHE A 44 -5.62 -9.61 -15.37
CA PHE A 44 -5.50 -9.57 -16.83
C PHE A 44 -5.20 -10.97 -17.41
N ASP A 45 -5.82 -11.27 -18.53
CA ASP A 45 -5.69 -12.58 -19.20
C ASP A 45 -4.26 -12.88 -19.70
N ASN A 46 -3.45 -11.83 -19.90
CA ASN A 46 -2.06 -11.98 -20.36
C ASN A 46 -1.09 -12.44 -19.26
N SER A 47 -1.58 -12.78 -18.09
CA SER A 47 -0.82 -13.22 -16.91
C SER A 47 0.18 -12.20 -16.33
N ASN A 48 0.17 -10.95 -16.82
CA ASN A 48 0.99 -9.87 -16.25
C ASN A 48 0.19 -9.11 -15.20
N ASN A 49 0.10 -9.67 -14.02
CA ASN A 49 -0.73 -9.15 -12.95
C ASN A 49 0.11 -8.57 -11.81
N LEU A 50 -0.52 -7.71 -11.01
CA LEU A 50 0.06 -7.07 -9.86
C LEU A 50 -0.77 -7.36 -8.62
N LEU A 51 -0.11 -7.84 -7.57
CA LEU A 51 -0.68 -7.95 -6.24
C LEU A 51 -0.15 -6.80 -5.37
N ILE A 52 -1.04 -6.11 -4.69
CA ILE A 52 -0.73 -5.04 -3.74
C ILE A 52 -1.17 -5.47 -2.35
N ARG A 53 -0.28 -5.34 -1.37
CA ARG A 53 -0.58 -5.59 0.05
C ARG A 53 -0.02 -4.45 0.89
N THR A 54 -0.83 -3.92 1.82
CA THR A 54 -0.42 -2.83 2.69
C THR A 54 -0.51 -3.25 4.16
N PHE A 55 0.53 -2.95 4.90
CA PHE A 55 0.66 -3.25 6.32
C PHE A 55 0.92 -1.95 7.09
N GLY A 56 0.43 -1.88 8.31
CA GLY A 56 0.69 -0.79 9.23
C GLY A 56 1.55 -1.21 10.41
N GLU A 57 1.76 -0.29 11.32
CA GLU A 57 2.37 -0.58 12.63
C GLU A 57 1.43 -1.47 13.45
N ALA A 58 1.98 -2.47 14.16
CA ALA A 58 1.21 -3.43 14.94
C ALA A 58 0.33 -2.79 16.04
N SER A 59 0.71 -1.61 16.52
CA SER A 59 -0.03 -0.86 17.54
C SER A 59 -1.23 -0.07 17.00
N ARG A 60 -1.44 -0.05 15.68
CA ARG A 60 -2.45 0.79 15.03
C ARG A 60 -3.33 -0.04 14.10
N ASN A 61 -4.64 0.19 14.21
CA ASN A 61 -5.60 -0.47 13.33
C ASN A 61 -5.61 0.22 11.96
N LEU A 62 -5.57 -0.59 10.91
CA LEU A 62 -5.84 -0.16 9.55
C LEU A 62 -7.33 -0.21 9.26
N ILE A 63 -7.78 0.73 8.44
CA ILE A 63 -9.15 0.78 7.92
C ILE A 63 -9.06 0.80 6.40
N PHE A 64 -9.75 -0.11 5.75
CA PHE A 64 -9.91 -0.12 4.30
C PHE A 64 -11.12 0.71 3.90
N LYS A 65 -10.95 1.63 2.94
CA LYS A 65 -12.04 2.42 2.38
C LYS A 65 -12.00 2.33 0.87
N GLU A 66 -13.01 1.71 0.30
CA GLU A 66 -13.26 1.74 -1.14
C GLU A 66 -13.92 3.06 -1.53
N PHE A 67 -13.58 3.57 -2.69
CA PHE A 67 -14.23 4.73 -3.29
C PHE A 67 -14.14 4.69 -4.81
N ASP A 68 -14.99 5.46 -5.46
CA ASP A 68 -14.99 5.64 -6.89
C ASP A 68 -13.92 6.67 -7.29
N GLY A 69 -12.83 6.16 -7.82
CA GLY A 69 -11.78 7.00 -8.40
C GLY A 69 -12.21 7.49 -9.77
N ARG A 70 -11.88 8.74 -10.10
CA ARG A 70 -12.18 9.33 -11.40
C ARG A 70 -10.91 9.84 -12.06
N ILE A 71 -10.72 9.51 -13.33
CA ILE A 71 -9.70 10.09 -14.17
C ILE A 71 -10.37 10.97 -15.20
N SER A 72 -9.95 12.24 -15.24
CA SER A 72 -10.41 13.20 -16.27
C SER A 72 -9.42 13.20 -17.42
N TYR A 73 -9.92 13.02 -18.63
CA TYR A 73 -9.17 13.27 -19.85
C TYR A 73 -9.32 14.74 -20.25
N GLN A 74 -8.21 15.42 -20.50
CA GLN A 74 -8.21 16.87 -20.80
C GLN A 74 -8.96 17.24 -22.09
N THR A 75 -9.11 16.31 -23.02
CA THR A 75 -9.62 16.59 -24.36
C THR A 75 -11.13 16.61 -24.52
N ASP A 76 -11.88 15.90 -23.70
CA ASP A 76 -13.31 15.71 -23.92
C ASP A 76 -14.18 15.78 -22.66
N ARG A 77 -13.59 16.11 -21.50
CA ARG A 77 -14.28 16.18 -20.19
C ARG A 77 -15.00 14.89 -19.79
N LYS A 78 -14.65 13.78 -20.39
CA LYS A 78 -15.14 12.48 -19.97
C LYS A 78 -14.40 12.02 -18.73
N TYR A 79 -15.17 11.41 -17.83
CA TYR A 79 -14.62 10.80 -16.63
C TYR A 79 -14.75 9.30 -16.75
N GLU A 80 -13.68 8.57 -16.55
CA GLU A 80 -13.73 7.14 -16.39
C GLU A 80 -13.71 6.78 -14.92
N HIS A 81 -14.60 5.86 -14.55
CA HIS A 81 -14.61 5.28 -13.22
C HIS A 81 -13.40 4.38 -13.04
N ARG A 82 -12.80 4.41 -11.87
CA ARG A 82 -11.67 3.56 -11.50
C ARG A 82 -11.92 2.95 -10.14
N LYS A 83 -11.67 1.66 -10.01
CA LYS A 83 -11.61 1.05 -8.69
C LYS A 83 -10.47 1.68 -7.91
N SER A 84 -10.81 2.22 -6.76
CA SER A 84 -9.85 2.91 -5.91
C SER A 84 -10.11 2.59 -4.45
N TYR A 85 -9.07 2.61 -3.66
CA TYR A 85 -9.20 2.42 -2.23
C TYR A 85 -8.19 3.27 -1.46
N ALA A 86 -8.45 3.45 -0.20
CA ALA A 86 -7.50 4.02 0.73
C ALA A 86 -7.30 3.10 1.91
N VAL A 87 -6.05 2.97 2.33
CA VAL A 87 -5.69 2.40 3.63
C VAL A 87 -5.49 3.54 4.60
N VAL A 88 -6.28 3.55 5.67
CA VAL A 88 -6.39 4.67 6.60
C VAL A 88 -5.92 4.23 7.98
N MET A 89 -5.10 5.06 8.60
CA MET A 89 -4.60 4.87 9.96
C MET A 89 -4.85 6.11 10.79
N ARG A 90 -5.33 5.95 12.03
CA ARG A 90 -5.48 7.07 12.96
C ARG A 90 -4.12 7.52 13.48
N LYS A 91 -3.91 8.83 13.48
CA LYS A 91 -2.75 9.52 14.08
C LYS A 91 -3.23 10.37 15.26
N PRO A 92 -3.26 9.80 16.47
CA PRO A 92 -3.81 10.49 17.64
C PRO A 92 -2.83 11.45 18.31
N ASP A 93 -1.55 11.35 17.99
CA ASP A 93 -0.43 12.00 18.66
C ASP A 93 0.65 12.46 17.68
N ASN A 94 1.78 12.91 18.20
CA ASN A 94 2.93 13.38 17.41
C ASN A 94 3.80 12.24 16.87
N ASN A 95 3.54 10.99 17.24
CA ASN A 95 4.30 9.86 16.69
C ASN A 95 4.04 9.70 15.19
N PRO A 96 5.04 9.34 14.41
CA PRO A 96 4.85 9.09 12.98
C PRO A 96 3.85 7.95 12.76
N VAL A 97 3.18 7.99 11.64
CA VAL A 97 2.42 6.85 11.11
C VAL A 97 3.19 6.26 9.94
N ARG A 98 3.21 4.94 9.83
CA ARG A 98 4.02 4.24 8.85
C ARG A 98 3.24 3.14 8.17
N TYR A 99 3.45 3.02 6.86
CA TYR A 99 2.90 1.96 6.03
C TYR A 99 4.02 1.21 5.31
N ILE A 100 3.85 -0.08 5.15
CA ILE A 100 4.62 -0.91 4.25
C ILE A 100 3.69 -1.32 3.12
N THR A 101 4.03 -1.01 1.89
CA THR A 101 3.30 -1.50 0.72
C THR A 101 4.20 -2.42 -0.09
N VAL A 102 3.74 -3.62 -0.35
CA VAL A 102 4.41 -4.58 -1.22
C VAL A 102 3.68 -4.62 -2.55
N LEU A 103 4.40 -4.35 -3.63
CA LEU A 103 3.96 -4.51 -5.00
C LEU A 103 4.61 -5.77 -5.56
N TYR A 104 3.83 -6.81 -5.80
CA TYR A 104 4.33 -8.11 -6.23
C TYR A 104 3.77 -8.49 -7.60
N PRO A 105 4.60 -8.55 -8.65
CA PRO A 105 4.19 -9.09 -9.94
C PRO A 105 3.80 -10.56 -9.81
N VAL A 106 2.65 -10.93 -10.37
CA VAL A 106 2.14 -12.31 -10.39
C VAL A 106 1.84 -12.73 -11.82
N ASP A 107 2.23 -13.93 -12.15
CA ASP A 107 2.03 -14.55 -13.46
C ASP A 107 1.00 -15.69 -13.44
N SER A 108 0.50 -16.03 -12.25
CA SER A 108 -0.38 -17.17 -12.06
C SER A 108 -1.62 -16.84 -11.22
N ALA A 109 -2.61 -17.72 -11.26
CA ALA A 109 -3.81 -17.64 -10.45
C ALA A 109 -3.54 -17.76 -8.92
N THR A 110 -2.33 -18.16 -8.53
CA THR A 110 -1.98 -18.35 -7.11
C THR A 110 -1.31 -17.10 -6.57
N SER A 111 -1.99 -16.39 -5.71
CA SER A 111 -1.41 -15.25 -5.00
C SER A 111 -0.44 -15.72 -3.92
N PRO A 112 0.76 -15.13 -3.83
CA PRO A 112 1.70 -15.42 -2.75
C PRO A 112 1.15 -14.95 -1.40
N VAL A 113 1.49 -15.67 -0.34
CA VAL A 113 1.26 -15.19 1.02
C VAL A 113 2.32 -14.15 1.36
N ILE A 114 1.88 -12.92 1.59
CA ILE A 114 2.77 -11.80 1.92
C ILE A 114 2.47 -11.31 3.34
N LYS A 115 3.52 -11.04 4.12
CA LYS A 115 3.44 -10.41 5.44
C LYS A 115 4.45 -9.29 5.51
N GLY A 116 4.07 -8.18 6.14
CA GLY A 116 4.95 -7.03 6.38
C GLY A 116 4.92 -6.63 7.85
N GLN A 117 6.07 -6.30 8.41
CA GLN A 117 6.19 -5.91 9.82
C GLN A 117 7.31 -4.90 10.00
N PHE A 118 7.04 -3.83 10.75
CA PHE A 118 8.09 -2.95 11.24
C PHE A 118 8.89 -3.62 12.35
N VAL A 119 10.22 -3.40 12.31
CA VAL A 119 11.14 -3.89 13.33
C VAL A 119 11.59 -2.71 14.19
N ASN A 120 11.44 -2.85 15.49
CA ASN A 120 11.98 -1.86 16.42
C ASN A 120 13.51 -1.99 16.44
N THR A 121 14.20 -0.94 16.00
CA THR A 121 15.67 -0.90 15.95
C THR A 121 16.29 -0.24 17.18
N GLY A 122 15.47 0.38 18.05
CA GLY A 122 15.95 1.23 19.15
C GLY A 122 16.63 2.53 18.67
N ASN A 123 16.64 2.80 17.37
CA ASN A 123 17.22 3.98 16.73
C ASN A 123 16.16 4.69 15.89
N GLU A 124 15.79 5.91 16.26
CA GLU A 124 14.78 6.71 15.58
C GLU A 124 15.19 7.13 14.16
N ASP A 125 16.48 7.18 13.88
CA ASP A 125 17.01 7.54 12.55
C ASP A 125 17.08 6.34 11.60
N LYS A 126 16.67 5.15 12.06
CA LYS A 126 16.71 3.92 11.26
C LYS A 126 15.34 3.28 11.17
N VAL A 127 14.86 3.09 9.95
CA VAL A 127 13.67 2.29 9.69
C VAL A 127 14.06 0.91 9.22
N SER A 128 13.49 -0.10 9.83
CA SER A 128 13.71 -1.49 9.44
C SER A 128 12.37 -2.22 9.32
N VAL A 129 12.24 -3.00 8.26
CA VAL A 129 11.05 -3.78 7.97
C VAL A 129 11.40 -5.20 7.59
N ASN A 130 10.58 -6.13 8.04
CA ASN A 130 10.59 -7.52 7.62
C ASN A 130 9.44 -7.74 6.64
N VAL A 131 9.75 -8.25 5.46
CA VAL A 131 8.76 -8.70 4.49
C VAL A 131 8.94 -10.19 4.29
N THR A 132 7.89 -10.97 4.48
CA THR A 132 7.90 -12.41 4.25
C THR A 132 7.02 -12.71 3.04
N ILE A 133 7.56 -13.42 2.06
CA ILE A 133 6.84 -13.86 0.85
C ILE A 133 7.01 -15.37 0.73
N ASN A 134 5.91 -16.11 0.77
CA ASN A 134 5.92 -17.58 0.71
C ASN A 134 6.96 -18.23 1.67
N LYS A 135 6.97 -17.78 2.93
CA LYS A 135 7.91 -18.20 3.99
C LYS A 135 9.35 -17.70 3.84
N LYS A 136 9.72 -17.04 2.75
CA LYS A 136 11.04 -16.43 2.59
C LYS A 136 11.05 -15.03 3.22
N LEU A 137 11.97 -14.81 4.14
CA LEU A 137 12.12 -13.54 4.87
C LEU A 137 13.11 -12.62 4.15
N TYR A 138 12.74 -11.35 4.02
CA TYR A 138 13.56 -10.26 3.53
C TYR A 138 13.64 -9.18 4.61
N ASN A 139 14.87 -8.89 5.06
CA ASN A 139 15.12 -7.83 6.02
C ASN A 139 15.60 -6.59 5.26
N LEU A 140 14.86 -5.52 5.35
CA LEU A 140 15.13 -4.27 4.64
C LEU A 140 15.32 -3.16 5.67
N SER A 141 16.30 -2.29 5.46
CA SER A 141 16.50 -1.14 6.34
C SER A 141 17.08 0.05 5.60
N TYR A 142 16.74 1.25 6.05
CA TYR A 142 17.31 2.49 5.58
C TYR A 142 17.49 3.46 6.75
N SER A 143 18.40 4.41 6.59
CA SER A 143 18.62 5.49 7.54
C SER A 143 17.92 6.75 7.06
N LEU A 144 17.20 7.41 7.95
CA LEU A 144 16.64 8.73 7.70
C LEU A 144 17.77 9.74 7.73
N ASN A 145 18.17 10.24 6.57
CA ASN A 145 19.06 11.40 6.54
C ASN A 145 18.25 12.60 7.03
N LYS A 146 18.51 13.04 8.27
CA LYS A 146 17.99 14.31 8.74
C LYS A 146 18.49 15.39 7.78
N ARG A 147 17.63 15.86 6.88
CA ARG A 147 17.89 17.11 6.18
C ARG A 147 17.88 18.20 7.25
N ARG A 148 19.06 18.68 7.56
CA ARG A 148 19.27 19.86 8.41
C ARG A 148 18.75 21.09 7.70
#